data_5f04ff0e32ab5dad69c80faea6fc9556
#
_entry.id   5f04ff0e32ab5dad69c80faea6fc9556
#
_cell.length_a   1.000
_cell.length_b   1.000
_cell.length_c   1.000
_cell.angle_alpha   90.00
_cell.angle_beta   90.00
_cell.angle_gamma   90.00
#
_symmetry.space_group_name_H-M   'P 1'
#
loop_
_entity.id
_entity.type
_entity.pdbx_description
1 polymer ?
#
loop_
_entity_poly.entity_id
_entity_poly.type
_entity_poly.pdbx_seq_one_letter_code
_entity_poly.pdbx_strand_id
1 'polypeptide(L)'
;MQELASTYRPWDDRRRRARSLAERHSHATEVLRLYLALLDVQEVIYDAALARPPAPERLPSFAIEEALPGVIEVTVAAGPEKLATAAVARFHSADLDDLVGRWLRLEEQPLVDRYLARAATSPVFEALGASFAAAACSGRAPGTACPHCGGPPQLSWSALSGEPLVTGPRYLLCARCHGGWGHTRMTCAGCGETRGSQLPVYGENDRFPQVAVEGCKTCNTYLLHVDLRRDAAAVPLVDELAMTPLDLYARDRGLAKLVPNLVGL
;
A
#
# COMPACT_ATOMS: atom_id res chain seq x y z
N MET A 1 -14.97 8.41 29.83
CA MET A 1 -14.31 7.15 29.45
C MET A 1 -13.37 7.48 28.30
N GLN A 2 -12.26 8.08 28.67
CA GLN A 2 -11.10 8.34 27.82
C GLN A 2 -10.14 7.18 27.97
N GLU A 3 -9.53 6.86 26.81
CA GLU A 3 -8.23 6.22 26.69
C GLU A 3 -8.07 4.75 27.09
N LEU A 4 -8.07 3.98 26.03
CA LEU A 4 -6.90 3.18 25.72
C LEU A 4 -6.66 3.39 24.24
N ALA A 5 -6.04 4.50 23.84
CA ALA A 5 -5.36 4.61 22.58
C ALA A 5 -4.32 3.50 22.60
N SER A 6 -4.58 2.48 21.82
CA SER A 6 -3.74 1.31 21.66
C SER A 6 -2.31 1.74 21.39
N THR A 7 -1.39 1.35 22.26
CA THR A 7 0.05 1.40 22.03
C THR A 7 0.49 0.43 20.91
N TYR A 8 -0.45 -0.04 20.10
CA TYR A 8 -0.17 -0.93 18.98
C TYR A 8 0.55 -0.16 17.88
N ARG A 9 1.82 -0.48 17.72
CA ARG A 9 2.64 0.00 16.60
C ARG A 9 2.72 -1.10 15.54
N PRO A 10 2.30 -0.85 14.31
CA PRO A 10 2.24 -1.87 13.26
C PRO A 10 3.64 -2.32 12.77
N TRP A 11 4.69 -1.63 13.18
CA TRP A 11 6.06 -1.79 12.69
C TRP A 11 6.64 -3.17 12.99
N ASP A 12 6.47 -3.68 14.20
CA ASP A 12 7.03 -4.99 14.60
C ASP A 12 6.37 -6.16 13.88
N ASP A 13 5.05 -6.08 13.67
CA ASP A 13 4.33 -7.09 12.90
C ASP A 13 4.74 -7.07 11.43
N ARG A 14 4.90 -5.89 10.85
CA ARG A 14 5.40 -5.71 9.48
C ARG A 14 6.83 -6.27 9.33
N ARG A 15 7.74 -5.97 10.25
CA ARG A 15 9.12 -6.49 10.25
C ARG A 15 9.14 -8.01 10.38
N ARG A 16 8.42 -8.56 11.33
CA ARG A 16 8.31 -10.00 11.55
C ARG A 16 7.78 -10.70 10.31
N ARG A 17 6.70 -10.17 9.73
CA ARG A 17 6.11 -10.72 8.51
C ARG A 17 7.06 -10.64 7.32
N ALA A 18 7.71 -9.52 7.09
CA ALA A 18 8.65 -9.34 6.00
C ALA A 18 9.84 -10.32 6.08
N ARG A 19 10.41 -10.52 7.27
CA ARG A 19 11.48 -11.51 7.49
C ARG A 19 10.99 -12.93 7.20
N SER A 20 9.84 -13.30 7.74
CA SER A 20 9.26 -14.63 7.52
C SER A 20 8.95 -14.91 6.03
N LEU A 21 8.47 -13.91 5.30
CA LEU A 21 8.22 -14.06 3.85
C LEU A 21 9.52 -14.11 3.05
N ALA A 22 10.55 -13.35 3.41
CA ALA A 22 11.85 -13.39 2.75
C ALA A 22 12.54 -14.75 2.90
N GLU A 23 12.39 -15.41 4.04
CA GLU A 23 12.90 -16.77 4.27
C GLU A 23 12.16 -17.84 3.44
N ARG A 24 10.85 -17.68 3.27
CA ARG A 24 10.00 -18.63 2.55
C ARG A 24 9.98 -18.43 1.04
N HIS A 25 10.22 -17.23 0.55
CA HIS A 25 10.03 -16.83 -0.84
C HIS A 25 11.27 -16.09 -1.37
N SER A 26 12.22 -16.86 -1.93
CA SER A 26 13.50 -16.30 -2.42
C SER A 26 13.32 -15.21 -3.49
N HIS A 27 12.27 -15.27 -4.31
CA HIS A 27 11.94 -14.25 -5.30
C HIS A 27 11.55 -12.89 -4.69
N ALA A 28 11.15 -12.86 -3.42
CA ALA A 28 10.74 -11.65 -2.72
C ALA A 28 11.86 -11.03 -1.85
N THR A 29 13.02 -11.70 -1.74
CA THR A 29 14.10 -11.30 -0.81
C THR A 29 14.57 -9.86 -1.06
N GLU A 30 14.77 -9.46 -2.31
CA GLU A 30 15.26 -8.11 -2.64
C GLU A 30 14.24 -7.02 -2.26
N VAL A 31 12.98 -7.19 -2.64
CA VAL A 31 11.93 -6.22 -2.34
C VAL A 31 11.66 -6.13 -0.84
N LEU A 32 11.69 -7.26 -0.14
CA LEU A 32 11.47 -7.28 1.32
C LEU A 32 12.66 -6.73 2.09
N ARG A 33 13.90 -6.85 1.58
CA ARG A 33 15.08 -6.17 2.13
C ARG A 33 14.92 -4.65 2.07
N LEU A 34 14.54 -4.10 0.91
CA LEU A 34 14.23 -2.68 0.78
C LEU A 34 13.11 -2.27 1.73
N TYR A 35 12.03 -3.05 1.79
CA TYR A 35 10.90 -2.74 2.66
C TYR A 35 11.29 -2.71 4.14
N LEU A 36 12.10 -3.66 4.61
CA LEU A 36 12.61 -3.68 5.98
C LEU A 36 13.41 -2.42 6.32
N ALA A 37 14.30 -1.97 5.41
CA ALA A 37 15.04 -0.73 5.59
C ALA A 37 14.12 0.51 5.57
N LEU A 38 13.10 0.51 4.71
CA LEU A 38 12.09 1.57 4.70
C LEU A 38 11.28 1.65 6.00
N LEU A 39 10.95 0.52 6.62
CA LEU A 39 10.20 0.53 7.89
C LEU A 39 10.93 1.27 8.99
N ASP A 40 12.27 1.19 9.05
CA ASP A 40 13.06 1.91 10.06
C ASP A 40 12.95 3.43 9.87
N VAL A 41 13.03 3.90 8.64
CA VAL A 41 12.86 5.33 8.31
C VAL A 41 11.40 5.76 8.52
N GLN A 42 10.45 4.96 8.09
CA GLN A 42 9.03 5.28 8.20
C GLN A 42 8.55 5.37 9.66
N GLU A 43 9.11 4.58 10.56
CA GLU A 43 8.83 4.68 11.99
C GLU A 43 9.35 6.02 12.57
N VAL A 44 10.53 6.47 12.16
CA VAL A 44 11.07 7.80 12.55
C VAL A 44 10.18 8.94 12.03
N ILE A 45 9.73 8.84 10.76
CA ILE A 45 8.83 9.85 10.16
C ILE A 45 7.48 9.87 10.90
N TYR A 46 6.95 8.70 11.24
CA TYR A 46 5.71 8.56 12.00
C TYR A 46 5.81 9.25 13.37
N ASP A 47 6.89 8.99 14.11
CA ASP A 47 7.13 9.60 15.41
C ASP A 47 7.36 11.12 15.31
N ALA A 48 8.05 11.59 14.26
CA ALA A 48 8.22 13.02 14.00
C ALA A 48 6.90 13.71 13.71
N ALA A 49 6.02 13.08 12.91
CA ALA A 49 4.69 13.59 12.61
C ALA A 49 3.79 13.66 13.84
N LEU A 50 3.88 12.69 14.76
CA LEU A 50 3.17 12.72 16.03
C LEU A 50 3.68 13.83 16.96
N ALA A 51 5.01 14.00 17.05
CA ALA A 51 5.63 14.99 17.92
C ALA A 51 5.41 16.42 17.44
N ARG A 52 5.40 16.63 16.12
CA ARG A 52 5.24 17.95 15.47
C ARG A 52 4.31 17.81 14.24
N PRO A 53 3.00 17.68 14.45
CA PRO A 53 2.06 17.49 13.34
C PRO A 53 2.15 18.66 12.34
N PRO A 54 2.46 18.42 11.05
CA PRO A 54 2.38 19.46 10.05
C PRO A 54 0.93 19.87 9.82
N ALA A 55 0.71 21.13 9.44
CA ALA A 55 -0.59 21.51 8.87
C ALA A 55 -0.80 20.76 7.54
N PRO A 56 -2.03 20.41 7.17
CA PRO A 56 -2.29 19.58 5.97
C PRO A 56 -1.67 20.14 4.69
N GLU A 57 -1.71 21.46 4.49
CA GLU A 57 -1.12 22.17 3.35
C GLU A 57 0.42 22.17 3.36
N ARG A 58 1.04 21.90 4.51
CA ARG A 58 2.49 21.82 4.70
C ARG A 58 3.02 20.38 4.55
N LEU A 59 2.16 19.41 4.28
CA LEU A 59 2.60 18.03 4.09
C LEU A 59 3.67 17.86 2.99
N PRO A 60 3.60 18.56 1.83
CA PRO A 60 4.68 18.47 0.83
C PRO A 60 6.03 18.90 1.38
N SER A 61 6.12 20.05 2.02
CA SER A 61 7.38 20.55 2.63
C SER A 61 7.89 19.61 3.72
N PHE A 62 7.01 19.14 4.62
CA PHE A 62 7.37 18.17 5.65
C PHE A 62 7.94 16.88 5.05
N ALA A 63 7.30 16.35 4.01
CA ALA A 63 7.76 15.13 3.36
C ALA A 63 9.13 15.30 2.70
N ILE A 64 9.39 16.47 2.10
CA ILE A 64 10.66 16.78 1.43
C ILE A 64 11.78 16.97 2.45
N GLU A 65 11.53 17.71 3.51
CA GLU A 65 12.55 18.10 4.49
C GLU A 65 12.86 16.97 5.49
N GLU A 66 11.83 16.29 6.01
CA GLU A 66 11.97 15.35 7.12
C GLU A 66 11.96 13.86 6.67
N ALA A 67 11.39 13.56 5.49
CA ALA A 67 11.19 12.18 5.09
C ALA A 67 12.04 11.74 3.88
N LEU A 68 12.06 12.53 2.81
CA LEU A 68 12.74 12.13 1.56
C LEU A 68 14.22 11.83 1.71
N PRO A 69 15.04 12.57 2.49
CA PRO A 69 16.46 12.25 2.64
C PRO A 69 16.68 10.82 3.15
N GLY A 70 15.99 10.42 4.21
CA GLY A 70 16.09 9.06 4.75
C GLY A 70 15.54 7.99 3.79
N VAL A 71 14.42 8.27 3.10
CA VAL A 71 13.89 7.36 2.08
C VAL A 71 14.89 7.13 0.94
N ILE A 72 15.56 8.17 0.45
CA ILE A 72 16.60 8.07 -0.59
C ILE A 72 17.78 7.25 -0.09
N GLU A 73 18.28 7.55 1.12
CA GLU A 73 19.42 6.86 1.72
C GLU A 73 19.18 5.34 1.77
N VAL A 74 18.05 4.90 2.33
CA VAL A 74 17.75 3.46 2.40
C VAL A 74 17.44 2.84 1.06
N THR A 75 16.90 3.61 0.11
CA THR A 75 16.68 3.15 -1.26
C THR A 75 18.01 2.86 -1.96
N VAL A 76 19.01 3.71 -1.75
CA VAL A 76 20.37 3.51 -2.29
C VAL A 76 21.05 2.32 -1.61
N ALA A 77 20.91 2.19 -0.29
CA ALA A 77 21.58 1.14 0.48
C ALA A 77 20.97 -0.26 0.28
N ALA A 78 19.65 -0.37 0.09
CA ALA A 78 18.95 -1.65 0.12
C ALA A 78 18.08 -1.94 -1.10
N GLY A 79 17.80 -0.95 -1.95
CA GLY A 79 16.92 -1.08 -3.09
C GLY A 79 17.58 -1.68 -4.34
N PRO A 80 16.78 -2.07 -5.35
CA PRO A 80 17.28 -2.43 -6.66
C PRO A 80 18.06 -1.27 -7.30
N GLU A 81 19.17 -1.58 -7.98
CA GLU A 81 20.06 -0.57 -8.57
C GLU A 81 19.33 0.45 -9.47
N LYS A 82 18.40 -0.02 -10.30
CA LYS A 82 17.60 0.87 -11.18
C LYS A 82 16.75 1.85 -10.38
N LEU A 83 16.15 1.40 -9.28
CA LEU A 83 15.34 2.24 -8.39
C LEU A 83 16.23 3.25 -7.66
N ALA A 84 17.36 2.79 -7.11
CA ALA A 84 18.33 3.63 -6.41
C ALA A 84 18.84 4.76 -7.33
N THR A 85 19.29 4.43 -8.55
CA THR A 85 19.75 5.41 -9.55
C THR A 85 18.65 6.42 -9.90
N ALA A 86 17.43 5.95 -10.17
CA ALA A 86 16.30 6.83 -10.50
C ALA A 86 15.91 7.74 -9.31
N ALA A 87 15.92 7.22 -8.09
CA ALA A 87 15.60 7.99 -6.90
C ALA A 87 16.61 9.10 -6.62
N VAL A 88 17.91 8.82 -6.74
CA VAL A 88 18.98 9.82 -6.61
C VAL A 88 18.86 10.90 -7.70
N ALA A 89 18.70 10.51 -8.96
CA ALA A 89 18.54 11.46 -10.07
C ALA A 89 17.33 12.38 -9.84
N ARG A 90 16.22 11.83 -9.36
CA ARG A 90 15.00 12.58 -9.07
C ARG A 90 15.16 13.52 -7.88
N PHE A 91 15.86 13.11 -6.84
CA PHE A 91 16.11 13.94 -5.65
C PHE A 91 16.95 15.19 -5.96
N HIS A 92 17.88 15.08 -6.90
CA HIS A 92 18.69 16.22 -7.36
C HIS A 92 18.00 17.10 -8.41
N SER A 93 16.79 16.77 -8.85
CA SER A 93 16.03 17.61 -9.77
C SER A 93 15.33 18.74 -9.01
N ALA A 94 15.09 19.88 -9.71
CA ALA A 94 14.65 21.13 -9.07
C ALA A 94 13.19 21.16 -8.57
N ASP A 95 12.41 20.09 -8.77
CA ASP A 95 10.94 20.15 -8.59
C ASP A 95 10.42 19.02 -7.70
N LEU A 96 10.85 19.04 -6.43
CA LEU A 96 10.42 18.05 -5.43
C LEU A 96 9.02 18.36 -4.88
N ASP A 97 8.64 19.64 -4.77
CA ASP A 97 7.32 20.05 -4.28
C ASP A 97 6.21 19.47 -5.17
N ASP A 98 6.40 19.49 -6.48
CA ASP A 98 5.44 18.93 -7.44
C ASP A 98 5.30 17.39 -7.30
N LEU A 99 6.38 16.70 -6.98
CA LEU A 99 6.38 15.24 -6.78
C LEU A 99 5.35 14.81 -5.72
N VAL A 100 5.39 15.41 -4.54
CA VAL A 100 4.45 15.12 -3.45
C VAL A 100 3.08 15.70 -3.78
N GLY A 101 3.02 16.91 -4.30
CA GLY A 101 1.76 17.58 -4.67
C GLY A 101 0.94 16.76 -5.68
N ARG A 102 1.55 16.23 -6.73
CA ARG A 102 0.87 15.38 -7.73
C ARG A 102 0.32 14.10 -7.11
N TRP A 103 1.08 13.47 -6.22
CA TRP A 103 0.59 12.32 -5.45
C TRP A 103 -0.66 12.65 -4.64
N LEU A 104 -0.66 13.79 -3.94
CA LEU A 104 -1.81 14.24 -3.14
C LEU A 104 -3.03 14.63 -3.98
N ARG A 105 -2.84 15.03 -5.24
CA ARG A 105 -3.93 15.34 -6.19
C ARG A 105 -4.34 14.15 -7.07
N LEU A 106 -3.69 12.98 -6.94
CA LEU A 106 -3.86 11.80 -7.82
C LEU A 106 -3.57 12.09 -9.31
N GLU A 107 -2.63 12.94 -9.58
CA GLU A 107 -2.15 13.21 -10.93
C GLU A 107 -1.20 12.09 -11.37
N GLU A 108 -1.18 11.83 -12.68
CA GLU A 108 -0.28 10.86 -13.26
C GLU A 108 1.18 11.30 -13.11
N GLN A 109 2.06 10.38 -12.73
CA GLN A 109 3.47 10.65 -12.49
C GLN A 109 4.32 9.40 -12.71
N PRO A 110 5.64 9.54 -12.95
CA PRO A 110 6.57 8.43 -13.05
C PRO A 110 6.52 7.51 -11.83
N LEU A 111 6.84 6.22 -12.03
CA LEU A 111 6.83 5.24 -10.94
C LEU A 111 7.76 5.62 -9.79
N VAL A 112 8.93 6.19 -10.08
CA VAL A 112 9.88 6.64 -9.05
C VAL A 112 9.29 7.77 -8.21
N ASP A 113 8.60 8.73 -8.82
CA ASP A 113 7.96 9.83 -8.11
C ASP A 113 6.86 9.32 -7.18
N ARG A 114 6.04 8.38 -7.68
CA ARG A 114 5.01 7.70 -6.89
C ARG A 114 5.60 6.93 -5.71
N TYR A 115 6.69 6.19 -5.94
CA TYR A 115 7.41 5.47 -4.90
C TYR A 115 7.87 6.42 -3.79
N LEU A 116 8.60 7.49 -4.17
CA LEU A 116 9.13 8.47 -3.23
C LEU A 116 8.03 9.18 -2.44
N ALA A 117 6.98 9.65 -3.14
CA ALA A 117 5.84 10.30 -2.50
C ALA A 117 5.12 9.37 -1.50
N ARG A 118 4.87 8.12 -1.88
CA ARG A 118 4.23 7.13 -1.00
C ARG A 118 5.10 6.81 0.20
N ALA A 119 6.38 6.50 -0.03
CA ALA A 119 7.30 6.13 1.05
C ALA A 119 7.42 7.24 2.10
N ALA A 120 7.42 8.50 1.65
CA ALA A 120 7.54 9.67 2.53
C ALA A 120 6.22 10.07 3.23
N THR A 121 5.06 9.94 2.56
CA THR A 121 3.79 10.45 3.10
C THR A 121 2.97 9.40 3.85
N SER A 122 3.09 8.10 3.52
CA SER A 122 2.31 7.05 4.17
C SER A 122 2.44 7.03 5.69
N PRO A 123 3.66 7.13 6.29
CA PRO A 123 3.80 7.14 7.74
C PRO A 123 3.16 8.37 8.40
N VAL A 124 3.13 9.52 7.71
CA VAL A 124 2.45 10.72 8.20
C VAL A 124 0.93 10.52 8.24
N PHE A 125 0.36 9.93 7.20
CA PHE A 125 -1.07 9.60 7.18
C PHE A 125 -1.44 8.56 8.24
N GLU A 126 -0.59 7.57 8.47
CA GLU A 126 -0.81 6.57 9.52
C GLU A 126 -0.73 7.20 10.93
N ALA A 127 0.16 8.19 11.13
CA ALA A 127 0.29 8.91 12.39
C ALA A 127 -0.91 9.81 12.68
N LEU A 128 -1.37 10.59 11.67
CA LEU A 128 -2.34 11.67 11.86
C LEU A 128 -3.77 11.27 11.49
N GLY A 129 -3.95 10.13 10.83
CA GLY A 129 -5.23 9.48 10.60
C GLY A 129 -6.13 10.14 9.55
N ALA A 130 -7.40 9.71 9.56
CA ALA A 130 -8.36 9.97 8.51
C ALA A 130 -8.69 11.45 8.28
N SER A 131 -8.83 12.23 9.36
CA SER A 131 -9.17 13.66 9.27
C SER A 131 -8.05 14.47 8.62
N PHE A 132 -6.79 14.15 8.97
CA PHE A 132 -5.64 14.76 8.33
C PHE A 132 -5.57 14.38 6.84
N ALA A 133 -5.75 13.10 6.53
CA ALA A 133 -5.74 12.62 5.16
C ALA A 133 -6.83 13.28 4.28
N ALA A 134 -8.02 13.51 4.85
CA ALA A 134 -9.10 14.21 4.18
C ALA A 134 -8.75 15.69 3.88
N ALA A 135 -8.04 16.35 4.78
CA ALA A 135 -7.64 17.75 4.61
C ALA A 135 -6.43 17.92 3.67
N ALA A 136 -5.45 17.00 3.74
CA ALA A 136 -4.21 17.10 2.96
C ALA A 136 -4.35 16.61 1.51
N CYS A 137 -5.37 15.81 1.19
CA CYS A 137 -5.53 15.20 -0.12
C CYS A 137 -6.65 15.86 -0.92
N SER A 138 -6.42 16.02 -2.21
CA SER A 138 -7.46 16.37 -3.18
C SER A 138 -7.49 15.35 -4.32
N GLY A 139 -8.48 15.47 -5.20
CA GLY A 139 -8.73 14.47 -6.23
C GLY A 139 -9.40 13.20 -5.66
N ARG A 140 -10.13 12.52 -6.52
CA ARG A 140 -10.85 11.29 -6.20
C ARG A 140 -10.59 10.24 -7.27
N ALA A 141 -10.24 9.04 -6.86
CA ALA A 141 -10.05 7.94 -7.76
C ALA A 141 -11.38 7.57 -8.47
N PRO A 142 -11.34 7.16 -9.74
CA PRO A 142 -12.51 6.62 -10.40
C PRO A 142 -12.96 5.31 -9.74
N GLY A 143 -14.26 5.01 -9.81
CA GLY A 143 -14.85 3.82 -9.21
C GLY A 143 -14.90 3.88 -7.68
N THR A 144 -14.45 2.83 -7.02
CA THR A 144 -14.44 2.77 -5.56
C THR A 144 -13.24 3.56 -5.00
N ALA A 145 -13.53 4.65 -4.31
CA ALA A 145 -12.51 5.51 -3.71
C ALA A 145 -12.59 5.47 -2.19
N CYS A 146 -11.43 5.66 -1.56
CA CYS A 146 -11.30 5.76 -0.10
C CYS A 146 -12.23 6.86 0.45
N PRO A 147 -13.06 6.58 1.48
CA PRO A 147 -13.96 7.56 2.06
C PRO A 147 -13.24 8.71 2.77
N HIS A 148 -11.97 8.50 3.16
CA HIS A 148 -11.18 9.49 3.89
C HIS A 148 -10.46 10.45 2.95
N CYS A 149 -9.62 9.94 2.06
CA CYS A 149 -8.73 10.77 1.24
C CYS A 149 -9.07 10.77 -0.26
N GLY A 150 -10.09 10.01 -0.71
CA GLY A 150 -10.42 9.86 -2.13
C GLY A 150 -9.46 8.97 -2.92
N GLY A 151 -8.42 8.39 -2.30
CA GLY A 151 -7.44 7.55 -2.97
C GLY A 151 -8.00 6.20 -3.48
N PRO A 152 -7.32 5.55 -4.44
CA PRO A 152 -7.76 4.26 -4.97
C PRO A 152 -7.46 3.11 -3.99
N PRO A 153 -8.17 1.97 -4.10
CA PRO A 153 -7.86 0.78 -3.32
C PRO A 153 -6.59 0.10 -3.84
N GLN A 154 -5.65 -0.22 -2.92
CA GLN A 154 -4.43 -0.95 -3.19
C GLN A 154 -4.68 -2.45 -3.29
N LEU A 155 -5.35 -2.97 -2.28
CA LEU A 155 -5.65 -4.39 -2.11
C LEU A 155 -6.96 -4.57 -1.36
N SER A 156 -7.47 -5.81 -1.32
CA SER A 156 -8.56 -6.20 -0.42
C SER A 156 -8.07 -7.22 0.61
N TRP A 157 -8.80 -7.31 1.73
CA TRP A 157 -8.53 -8.32 2.73
C TRP A 157 -9.81 -8.78 3.43
N SER A 158 -9.80 -10.02 3.91
CA SER A 158 -10.86 -10.57 4.76
C SER A 158 -10.37 -10.67 6.18
N ALA A 159 -11.14 -10.08 7.11
CA ALA A 159 -10.84 -10.16 8.54
C ALA A 159 -11.13 -11.55 9.11
N LEU A 160 -10.50 -11.86 10.24
CA LEU A 160 -10.90 -12.97 11.08
C LEU A 160 -12.36 -12.72 11.55
N SER A 161 -13.23 -13.71 11.40
CA SER A 161 -14.55 -13.69 12.01
C SER A 161 -14.50 -14.55 13.27
N GLY A 162 -15.11 -14.07 14.36
CA GLY A 162 -15.23 -14.86 15.61
C GLY A 162 -16.09 -16.12 15.47
N GLU A 163 -16.79 -16.31 14.35
CA GLU A 163 -17.66 -17.45 14.06
C GLU A 163 -17.15 -18.25 12.86
N PRO A 164 -16.90 -19.55 13.01
CA PRO A 164 -16.32 -20.39 11.93
C PRO A 164 -17.16 -20.49 10.66
N LEU A 165 -18.48 -20.29 10.77
CA LEU A 165 -19.44 -20.41 9.67
C LEU A 165 -19.76 -19.06 8.98
N VAL A 166 -19.34 -17.96 9.57
CA VAL A 166 -19.56 -16.64 9.00
C VAL A 166 -18.34 -16.23 8.18
N THR A 167 -18.54 -16.05 6.88
CA THR A 167 -17.51 -15.45 6.04
C THR A 167 -17.25 -14.03 6.52
N GLY A 168 -16.08 -13.75 7.09
CA GLY A 168 -15.69 -12.45 7.61
C GLY A 168 -15.89 -11.30 6.60
N PRO A 169 -16.06 -10.06 7.06
CA PRO A 169 -16.25 -8.91 6.18
C PRO A 169 -15.03 -8.72 5.27
N ARG A 170 -15.27 -8.23 4.04
CA ARG A 170 -14.23 -7.81 3.10
C ARG A 170 -13.99 -6.32 3.25
N TYR A 171 -12.73 -5.95 3.29
CA TYR A 171 -12.26 -4.57 3.35
C TYR A 171 -11.36 -4.25 2.17
N LEU A 172 -11.29 -2.98 1.83
CA LEU A 172 -10.27 -2.41 0.93
C LEU A 172 -9.29 -1.60 1.75
N LEU A 173 -8.03 -1.55 1.31
CA LEU A 173 -6.97 -0.73 1.87
C LEU A 173 -6.60 0.37 0.87
N CYS A 174 -6.53 1.60 1.34
CA CYS A 174 -6.18 2.75 0.50
C CYS A 174 -4.69 2.75 0.11
N ALA A 175 -4.39 2.98 -1.17
CA ALA A 175 -3.03 3.12 -1.64
C ALA A 175 -2.34 4.40 -1.14
N ARG A 176 -3.09 5.43 -0.74
CA ARG A 176 -2.58 6.75 -0.36
C ARG A 176 -2.45 6.92 1.15
N CYS A 177 -3.52 6.72 1.90
CA CYS A 177 -3.53 6.96 3.34
C CYS A 177 -3.49 5.70 4.20
N HIS A 178 -3.44 4.50 3.60
CA HIS A 178 -3.50 3.20 4.25
C HIS A 178 -4.75 2.97 5.12
N GLY A 179 -5.74 3.86 5.06
CA GLY A 179 -7.04 3.66 5.72
C GLY A 179 -7.82 2.50 5.11
N GLY A 180 -8.44 1.70 5.97
CA GLY A 180 -9.29 0.59 5.56
C GLY A 180 -10.77 0.97 5.54
N TRP A 181 -11.58 0.38 4.63
CA TRP A 181 -13.04 0.52 4.64
C TRP A 181 -13.74 -0.74 4.13
N GLY A 182 -14.96 -0.96 4.64
CA GLY A 182 -15.79 -2.08 4.22
C GLY A 182 -16.19 -2.00 2.75
N HIS A 183 -16.15 -3.12 2.04
CA HIS A 183 -16.56 -3.21 0.63
C HIS A 183 -17.35 -4.50 0.37
N THR A 184 -18.40 -4.36 -0.44
CA THR A 184 -19.27 -5.48 -0.78
C THR A 184 -18.49 -6.59 -1.48
N ARG A 185 -18.75 -7.84 -1.06
CA ARG A 185 -18.22 -9.02 -1.75
C ARG A 185 -18.79 -9.12 -3.14
N MET A 186 -18.10 -9.82 -4.02
CA MET A 186 -18.52 -10.00 -5.42
C MET A 186 -18.80 -8.67 -6.12
N THR A 187 -18.05 -7.62 -5.76
CA THR A 187 -18.09 -6.32 -6.42
C THR A 187 -16.68 -5.90 -6.79
N CYS A 188 -16.47 -5.53 -8.04
CA CYS A 188 -15.17 -5.02 -8.50
C CYS A 188 -14.84 -3.69 -7.81
N ALA A 189 -13.68 -3.61 -7.20
CA ALA A 189 -13.19 -2.38 -6.56
C ALA A 189 -12.86 -1.27 -7.59
N GLY A 190 -12.59 -1.63 -8.85
CA GLY A 190 -12.29 -0.67 -9.91
C GLY A 190 -13.53 -0.05 -10.53
N CYS A 191 -14.46 -0.87 -11.06
CA CYS A 191 -15.57 -0.38 -11.85
C CYS A 191 -16.98 -0.66 -11.29
N GLY A 192 -17.07 -1.35 -10.13
CA GLY A 192 -18.36 -1.67 -9.52
C GLY A 192 -19.10 -2.84 -10.17
N GLU A 193 -18.50 -3.62 -11.08
CA GLU A 193 -19.09 -4.81 -11.67
C GLU A 193 -19.51 -5.82 -10.59
N THR A 194 -20.71 -6.41 -10.73
CA THR A 194 -21.28 -7.34 -9.74
C THR A 194 -21.60 -8.72 -10.33
N ARG A 195 -21.54 -8.89 -11.65
CA ARG A 195 -21.80 -10.18 -12.30
C ARG A 195 -20.64 -11.14 -12.02
N GLY A 196 -20.92 -12.22 -11.29
CA GLY A 196 -19.91 -13.20 -10.87
C GLY A 196 -19.10 -13.81 -12.01
N SER A 197 -19.70 -13.99 -13.21
CA SER A 197 -19.00 -14.49 -14.41
C SER A 197 -17.91 -13.53 -14.93
N GLN A 198 -17.97 -12.25 -14.55
CA GLN A 198 -16.98 -11.22 -14.88
C GLN A 198 -15.91 -11.01 -13.80
N LEU A 199 -16.06 -11.67 -12.66
CA LEU A 199 -15.20 -11.50 -11.48
C LEU A 199 -14.42 -12.79 -11.16
N PRO A 200 -13.45 -13.20 -12.01
CA PRO A 200 -12.66 -14.38 -11.74
C PRO A 200 -11.76 -14.16 -10.53
N VAL A 201 -11.57 -15.23 -9.74
CA VAL A 201 -10.60 -15.28 -8.66
C VAL A 201 -9.57 -16.36 -8.99
N TYR A 202 -8.28 -15.99 -8.93
CA TYR A 202 -7.19 -16.90 -9.19
C TYR A 202 -6.31 -17.00 -7.95
N GLY A 203 -5.87 -18.20 -7.62
CA GLY A 203 -5.00 -18.47 -6.48
C GLY A 203 -4.12 -19.69 -6.72
N GLU A 204 -3.01 -19.74 -6.01
CA GLU A 204 -2.09 -20.87 -5.96
C GLU A 204 -2.04 -21.36 -4.51
N ASN A 205 -3.02 -22.18 -4.14
CA ASN A 205 -3.27 -22.56 -2.74
C ASN A 205 -2.11 -23.30 -2.06
N ASP A 206 -1.27 -24.00 -2.82
CA ASP A 206 -0.12 -24.73 -2.27
C ASP A 206 1.03 -23.80 -1.88
N ARG A 207 1.23 -22.72 -2.64
CA ARG A 207 2.35 -21.78 -2.41
C ARG A 207 1.92 -20.51 -1.66
N PHE A 208 0.74 -19.99 -1.95
CA PHE A 208 0.23 -18.72 -1.42
C PHE A 208 -1.21 -18.89 -0.92
N PRO A 209 -1.45 -19.76 0.07
CA PRO A 209 -2.82 -20.10 0.48
C PRO A 209 -3.64 -18.89 0.95
N GLN A 210 -2.97 -17.85 1.48
CA GLN A 210 -3.60 -16.65 2.02
C GLN A 210 -3.82 -15.54 0.99
N VAL A 211 -3.28 -15.65 -0.24
CA VAL A 211 -3.38 -14.56 -1.24
C VAL A 211 -4.02 -15.06 -2.54
N ALA A 212 -4.91 -14.27 -3.09
CA ALA A 212 -5.55 -14.52 -4.38
C ALA A 212 -5.57 -13.25 -5.25
N VAL A 213 -5.70 -13.42 -6.55
CA VAL A 213 -5.98 -12.35 -7.51
C VAL A 213 -7.48 -12.23 -7.67
N GLU A 214 -8.07 -11.09 -7.33
CA GLU A 214 -9.44 -10.73 -7.66
C GLU A 214 -9.45 -9.93 -8.96
N GLY A 215 -9.78 -10.57 -10.07
CA GLY A 215 -9.83 -9.98 -11.40
C GLY A 215 -11.20 -9.45 -11.77
N CYS A 216 -11.23 -8.54 -12.74
CA CYS A 216 -12.47 -8.07 -13.38
C CYS A 216 -12.29 -8.04 -14.90
N LYS A 217 -13.09 -8.83 -15.63
CA LYS A 217 -13.07 -8.86 -17.10
C LYS A 217 -13.74 -7.64 -17.72
N THR A 218 -14.61 -6.92 -16.98
CA THR A 218 -15.32 -5.75 -17.47
C THR A 218 -14.39 -4.54 -17.62
N CYS A 219 -13.49 -4.31 -16.65
CA CYS A 219 -12.53 -3.21 -16.73
C CYS A 219 -11.07 -3.66 -16.94
N ASN A 220 -10.84 -4.99 -17.10
CA ASN A 220 -9.53 -5.60 -17.30
C ASN A 220 -8.51 -5.24 -16.21
N THR A 221 -8.98 -5.07 -14.96
CA THR A 221 -8.10 -4.80 -13.82
C THR A 221 -8.16 -5.91 -12.78
N TYR A 222 -7.18 -5.92 -11.88
CA TYR A 222 -7.17 -6.79 -10.71
C TYR A 222 -6.60 -6.06 -9.49
N LEU A 223 -6.87 -6.62 -8.32
CA LEU A 223 -6.15 -6.36 -7.08
C LEU A 223 -5.84 -7.69 -6.38
N LEU A 224 -4.91 -7.68 -5.44
CA LEU A 224 -4.64 -8.82 -4.60
C LEU A 224 -5.58 -8.83 -3.39
N HIS A 225 -6.05 -10.02 -3.03
CA HIS A 225 -6.86 -10.27 -1.85
C HIS A 225 -6.06 -11.07 -0.82
N VAL A 226 -6.00 -10.59 0.42
CA VAL A 226 -5.32 -11.29 1.53
C VAL A 226 -6.37 -11.81 2.51
N ASP A 227 -6.42 -13.13 2.68
CA ASP A 227 -7.39 -13.79 3.57
C ASP A 227 -6.75 -14.12 4.92
N LEU A 228 -6.99 -13.28 5.93
CA LEU A 228 -6.46 -13.47 7.28
C LEU A 228 -7.02 -14.73 7.99
N ARG A 229 -8.10 -15.31 7.48
CA ARG A 229 -8.64 -16.57 8.01
C ARG A 229 -7.78 -17.77 7.63
N ARG A 230 -7.01 -17.66 6.52
CA ARG A 230 -6.07 -18.69 6.06
C ARG A 230 -4.68 -18.56 6.67
N ASP A 231 -4.29 -17.32 6.98
CA ASP A 231 -3.04 -17.02 7.70
C ASP A 231 -3.26 -15.79 8.58
N ALA A 232 -3.50 -16.02 9.87
CA ALA A 232 -3.73 -14.95 10.85
C ALA A 232 -2.48 -14.08 11.11
N ALA A 233 -1.29 -14.57 10.72
CA ALA A 233 -0.06 -13.80 10.80
C ALA A 233 0.21 -12.95 9.55
N ALA A 234 -0.66 -13.02 8.52
CA ALA A 234 -0.51 -12.22 7.32
C ALA A 234 -0.70 -10.73 7.64
N VAL A 235 0.13 -9.92 7.03
CA VAL A 235 0.06 -8.45 7.08
C VAL A 235 -0.19 -7.97 5.64
N PRO A 236 -1.39 -7.53 5.28
CA PRO A 236 -1.81 -7.33 3.89
C PRO A 236 -0.83 -6.54 3.03
N LEU A 237 -0.31 -5.41 3.53
CA LEU A 237 0.69 -4.58 2.82
C LEU A 237 2.01 -5.32 2.55
N VAL A 238 2.42 -6.20 3.47
CA VAL A 238 3.68 -6.94 3.37
C VAL A 238 3.51 -8.16 2.47
N ASP A 239 2.38 -8.87 2.64
CA ASP A 239 2.05 -10.02 1.80
C ASP A 239 1.94 -9.62 0.33
N GLU A 240 1.33 -8.47 0.03
CA GLU A 240 1.25 -7.95 -1.34
C GLU A 240 2.64 -7.80 -2.00
N LEU A 241 3.63 -7.28 -1.28
CA LEU A 241 4.98 -7.08 -1.81
C LEU A 241 5.68 -8.38 -2.19
N ALA A 242 5.35 -9.47 -1.50
CA ALA A 242 5.92 -10.78 -1.77
C ALA A 242 5.23 -11.54 -2.92
N MET A 243 4.10 -11.04 -3.44
CA MET A 243 3.25 -11.78 -4.38
C MET A 243 3.51 -11.46 -5.86
N THR A 244 4.72 -11.08 -6.23
CA THR A 244 5.13 -10.89 -7.64
C THR A 244 4.71 -12.02 -8.58
N PRO A 245 4.78 -13.31 -8.22
CA PRO A 245 4.31 -14.37 -9.11
C PRO A 245 2.83 -14.28 -9.45
N LEU A 246 1.98 -13.87 -8.51
CA LEU A 246 0.55 -13.66 -8.76
C LEU A 246 0.29 -12.41 -9.61
N ASP A 247 1.08 -11.36 -9.43
CA ASP A 247 1.02 -10.16 -10.28
C ASP A 247 1.38 -10.50 -11.74
N LEU A 248 2.46 -11.28 -11.96
CA LEU A 248 2.85 -11.75 -13.28
C LEU A 248 1.76 -12.64 -13.91
N TYR A 249 1.23 -13.57 -13.14
CA TYR A 249 0.15 -14.45 -13.58
C TYR A 249 -1.10 -13.66 -14.03
N ALA A 250 -1.47 -12.60 -13.32
CA ALA A 250 -2.59 -11.75 -13.69
C ALA A 250 -2.32 -10.96 -14.98
N ARG A 251 -1.10 -10.42 -15.12
CA ARG A 251 -0.66 -9.69 -16.33
C ARG A 251 -0.64 -10.57 -17.56
N ASP A 252 -0.21 -11.83 -17.45
CA ASP A 252 -0.23 -12.81 -18.56
C ASP A 252 -1.66 -13.12 -19.03
N ARG A 253 -2.68 -12.81 -18.21
CA ARG A 253 -4.11 -12.90 -18.55
C ARG A 253 -4.70 -11.59 -19.04
N GLY A 254 -3.88 -10.60 -19.33
CA GLY A 254 -4.30 -9.30 -19.83
C GLY A 254 -4.96 -8.40 -18.78
N LEU A 255 -4.76 -8.69 -17.48
CA LEU A 255 -5.26 -7.85 -16.42
C LEU A 255 -4.20 -6.84 -15.98
N ALA A 256 -4.58 -5.58 -15.82
CA ALA A 256 -3.74 -4.53 -15.25
C ALA A 256 -4.00 -4.41 -13.74
N LYS A 257 -2.95 -4.25 -12.94
CA LYS A 257 -3.13 -3.98 -11.51
C LYS A 257 -3.83 -2.65 -11.32
N LEU A 258 -4.84 -2.61 -10.45
CA LEU A 258 -5.64 -1.39 -10.22
C LEU A 258 -4.76 -0.24 -9.72
N VAL A 259 -3.85 -0.53 -8.81
CA VAL A 259 -2.79 0.37 -8.36
C VAL A 259 -1.50 -0.44 -8.21
N PRO A 260 -0.38 -0.03 -8.84
CA PRO A 260 0.90 -0.65 -8.57
C PRO A 260 1.25 -0.60 -7.08
N ASN A 261 1.88 -1.65 -6.56
CA ASN A 261 2.34 -1.65 -5.17
C ASN A 261 3.46 -0.62 -4.93
N LEU A 262 4.02 -0.57 -3.72
CA LEU A 262 5.04 0.40 -3.35
C LEU A 262 6.26 0.38 -4.29
N VAL A 263 6.63 -0.79 -4.82
CA VAL A 263 7.81 -0.95 -5.71
C VAL A 263 7.47 -0.98 -7.20
N GLY A 264 6.23 -0.68 -7.58
CA GLY A 264 5.82 -0.49 -8.98
C GLY A 264 5.32 -1.73 -9.71
N LEU A 265 4.97 -2.79 -8.98
CA LEU A 265 4.35 -4.02 -9.50
C LEU A 265 2.85 -4.03 -9.24
#